data_1557681109922694a4d71b2351bb7e7f
#
_entry.id   1557681109922694a4d71b2351bb7e7f
#
_cell.length_a   1.000
_cell.length_b   1.000
_cell.length_c   1.000
_cell.angle_alpha   90.00
_cell.angle_beta   90.00
_cell.angle_gamma   90.00
#
_symmetry.space_group_name_H-M   'P 1'
#
loop_
_entity.id
_entity.type
_entity.pdbx_description
1 polymer ?
#
loop_
_entity_poly.entity_id
_entity_poly.type
_entity_poly.pdbx_seq_one_letter_code
_entity_poly.pdbx_strand_id
1 'polypeptide(L)'
;ASAHNPQDRFGIGRIQQIVEIERPDYIICLNDLWIVNQVWERVHLLKDQFKFKFIAYFPTDSEWYPMPMLRYIEHWDFAITFTPEQAQRLMSHGIKPKKLGVIPHGLDQGKFHVIERDEARKRLGLPLDKFIVFNGNRNQPRKLIDQTIKAFAEFAKDKEDALLYLNMGEKDLGWAITELFETEMRRRGADPTAKLAVTPGINYMAAP
;
A
#
# COMPACT_ATOMS: atom_id res chain seq x y z
N ALA A 1 23.99 -3.95 6.20
CA ALA A 1 23.75 -2.60 6.67
C ALA A 1 22.37 -2.56 7.29
N SER A 2 22.29 -2.29 8.57
CA SER A 2 21.06 -2.40 9.38
C SER A 2 19.99 -1.45 8.86
N ALA A 3 18.90 -2.01 8.34
CA ALA A 3 17.65 -1.33 8.00
C ALA A 3 16.88 -0.85 9.25
N HIS A 4 17.48 -0.87 10.44
CA HIS A 4 16.79 -0.70 11.71
C HIS A 4 17.22 0.56 12.46
N ASN A 5 17.50 1.67 11.72
CA ASN A 5 17.54 2.95 12.40
C ASN A 5 16.11 3.55 12.42
N PRO A 6 15.42 3.61 13.57
CA PRO A 6 14.06 4.19 13.64
C PRO A 6 14.00 5.65 13.19
N GLN A 7 15.14 6.37 13.26
CA GLN A 7 15.27 7.78 12.84
C GLN A 7 15.53 7.93 11.32
N ASP A 8 15.97 6.85 10.64
CA ASP A 8 16.23 6.84 9.21
C ASP A 8 15.60 5.58 8.57
N ARG A 9 14.29 5.47 8.71
CA ARG A 9 13.50 4.30 8.28
C ARG A 9 13.68 3.95 6.80
N PHE A 10 13.98 4.93 5.96
CA PHE A 10 14.14 4.76 4.52
C PHE A 10 15.60 4.76 4.06
N GLY A 11 16.56 4.86 4.98
CA GLY A 11 17.98 4.86 4.67
C GLY A 11 18.48 6.13 3.93
N ILE A 12 17.70 7.20 3.97
CA ILE A 12 17.96 8.45 3.23
C ILE A 12 19.26 9.13 3.69
N GLY A 13 19.55 9.04 5.00
CA GLY A 13 20.77 9.63 5.57
C GLY A 13 22.08 9.01 5.07
N ARG A 14 22.00 7.79 4.52
CA ARG A 14 23.17 7.04 4.04
C ARG A 14 23.31 6.99 2.53
N ILE A 15 22.30 7.41 1.78
CA ILE A 15 22.27 7.23 0.32
C ILE A 15 23.42 7.96 -0.37
N GLN A 16 23.82 9.13 0.09
CA GLN A 16 24.93 9.88 -0.45
C GLN A 16 26.24 9.09 -0.32
N GLN A 17 26.55 8.57 0.87
CA GLN A 17 27.73 7.75 1.11
C GLN A 17 27.73 6.47 0.24
N ILE A 18 26.56 5.85 0.05
CA ILE A 18 26.44 4.67 -0.82
C ILE A 18 26.79 5.04 -2.27
N VAL A 19 26.28 6.16 -2.78
CA VAL A 19 26.60 6.62 -4.14
C VAL A 19 28.07 6.90 -4.30
N GLU A 20 28.72 7.51 -3.32
CA GLU A 20 30.16 7.82 -3.34
C GLU A 20 31.03 6.55 -3.35
N ILE A 21 30.63 5.52 -2.61
CA ILE A 21 31.37 4.24 -2.52
C ILE A 21 31.13 3.36 -3.74
N GLU A 22 29.84 3.12 -4.06
CA GLU A 22 29.44 2.15 -5.08
C GLU A 22 29.52 2.70 -6.51
N ARG A 23 29.47 4.03 -6.69
CA ARG A 23 29.51 4.73 -7.98
C ARG A 23 28.58 4.10 -9.03
N PRO A 24 27.28 3.99 -8.74
CA PRO A 24 26.34 3.28 -9.59
C PRO A 24 26.13 4.01 -10.92
N ASP A 25 25.90 3.28 -12.00
CA ASP A 25 25.46 3.84 -13.28
C ASP A 25 23.98 4.26 -13.24
N TYR A 26 23.19 3.57 -12.40
CA TYR A 26 21.76 3.80 -12.24
C TYR A 26 21.35 3.82 -10.77
N ILE A 27 20.54 4.80 -10.40
CA ILE A 27 19.82 4.83 -9.12
C ILE A 27 18.34 4.65 -9.44
N ILE A 28 17.77 3.51 -9.01
CA ILE A 28 16.34 3.23 -9.18
C ILE A 28 15.68 3.39 -7.82
N CYS A 29 14.76 4.35 -7.72
CA CYS A 29 14.02 4.62 -6.48
C CYS A 29 12.53 4.25 -6.67
N LEU A 30 12.10 3.18 -5.98
CA LEU A 30 10.69 2.77 -5.90
C LEU A 30 10.15 3.17 -4.54
N ASN A 31 9.34 4.23 -4.48
CA ASN A 31 8.69 4.65 -3.24
C ASN A 31 7.63 5.74 -3.51
N ASP A 32 6.93 6.18 -2.47
CA ASP A 32 6.07 7.35 -2.52
C ASP A 32 6.86 8.60 -2.94
N LEU A 33 6.21 9.50 -3.67
CA LEU A 33 6.84 10.67 -4.29
C LEU A 33 7.64 11.53 -3.30
N TRP A 34 7.16 11.69 -2.07
CA TRP A 34 7.85 12.47 -1.04
C TRP A 34 9.17 11.83 -0.58
N ILE A 35 9.27 10.49 -0.59
CA ILE A 35 10.53 9.76 -0.31
C ILE A 35 11.48 9.90 -1.48
N VAL A 36 10.99 9.72 -2.71
CA VAL A 36 11.79 9.87 -3.93
C VAL A 36 12.42 11.26 -3.97
N ASN A 37 11.68 12.31 -3.61
CA ASN A 37 12.20 13.67 -3.52
C ASN A 37 13.33 13.79 -2.49
N GLN A 38 13.18 13.20 -1.31
CA GLN A 38 14.24 13.22 -0.30
C GLN A 38 15.50 12.48 -0.75
N VAL A 39 15.36 11.35 -1.45
CA VAL A 39 16.50 10.65 -2.04
C VAL A 39 17.18 11.54 -3.08
N TRP A 40 16.41 12.15 -3.99
CA TRP A 40 16.93 13.05 -5.02
C TRP A 40 17.68 14.24 -4.41
N GLU A 41 17.13 14.89 -3.39
CA GLU A 41 17.77 16.00 -2.67
C GLU A 41 19.16 15.65 -2.10
N ARG A 42 19.38 14.38 -1.76
CA ARG A 42 20.68 13.91 -1.26
C ARG A 42 21.68 13.60 -2.36
N VAL A 43 21.22 13.18 -3.54
CA VAL A 43 22.13 12.65 -4.57
C VAL A 43 22.29 13.54 -5.79
N HIS A 44 21.40 14.52 -6.02
CA HIS A 44 21.41 15.30 -7.26
C HIS A 44 22.72 16.04 -7.53
N LEU A 45 23.38 16.57 -6.49
CA LEU A 45 24.67 17.25 -6.62
C LEU A 45 25.82 16.29 -7.01
N LEU A 46 25.68 15.00 -6.70
CA LEU A 46 26.66 13.98 -7.08
C LEU A 46 26.51 13.52 -8.53
N LYS A 47 25.39 13.86 -9.18
CA LYS A 47 25.07 13.40 -10.52
C LYS A 47 26.08 13.86 -11.57
N ASP A 48 26.59 15.08 -11.44
CA ASP A 48 27.62 15.60 -12.37
C ASP A 48 28.98 14.97 -12.16
N GLN A 49 29.28 14.58 -10.92
CA GLN A 49 30.54 13.93 -10.59
C GLN A 49 30.54 12.45 -11.00
N PHE A 50 29.49 11.71 -10.69
CA PHE A 50 29.42 10.24 -10.85
C PHE A 50 28.66 9.80 -12.11
N LYS A 51 27.99 10.73 -12.82
CA LYS A 51 27.31 10.50 -14.12
C LYS A 51 26.19 9.44 -14.11
N PHE A 52 25.61 9.12 -12.97
CA PHE A 52 24.51 8.15 -12.88
C PHE A 52 23.22 8.65 -13.53
N LYS A 53 22.32 7.72 -13.87
CA LYS A 53 20.94 8.00 -14.27
C LYS A 53 20.01 7.80 -13.10
N PHE A 54 19.09 8.74 -12.86
CA PHE A 54 18.10 8.65 -11.81
C PHE A 54 16.75 8.24 -12.39
N ILE A 55 16.23 7.10 -11.91
CA ILE A 55 14.96 6.51 -12.33
C ILE A 55 14.03 6.46 -11.12
N ALA A 56 12.92 7.17 -11.20
CA ALA A 56 11.91 7.18 -10.16
C ALA A 56 10.70 6.36 -10.59
N TYR A 57 10.28 5.41 -9.74
CA TYR A 57 9.07 4.62 -9.92
C TYR A 57 8.15 4.86 -8.72
N PHE A 58 7.03 5.57 -8.93
CA PHE A 58 6.22 6.12 -7.85
C PHE A 58 4.74 6.18 -8.19
N PRO A 59 3.85 6.07 -7.17
CA PRO A 59 2.43 6.27 -7.36
C PRO A 59 2.09 7.75 -7.57
N THR A 60 1.05 8.01 -8.36
CA THR A 60 0.34 9.28 -8.43
C THR A 60 -1.14 9.00 -8.12
N ASP A 61 -1.42 8.74 -6.84
CA ASP A 61 -2.69 8.23 -6.32
C ASP A 61 -3.63 9.32 -5.77
N SER A 62 -3.20 10.60 -5.85
CA SER A 62 -4.02 11.75 -5.52
C SER A 62 -4.42 12.54 -6.77
N GLU A 63 -5.61 13.11 -6.79
CA GLU A 63 -6.04 14.01 -7.88
C GLU A 63 -5.27 15.33 -7.88
N TRP A 64 -4.81 15.75 -6.72
CA TRP A 64 -4.06 16.98 -6.54
C TRP A 64 -2.75 16.74 -5.82
N TYR A 65 -1.68 17.35 -6.34
CA TYR A 65 -0.36 17.37 -5.71
C TYR A 65 0.12 18.81 -5.55
N PRO A 66 0.62 19.20 -4.36
CA PRO A 66 1.27 20.48 -4.19
C PRO A 66 2.52 20.56 -5.09
N MET A 67 2.69 21.68 -5.77
CA MET A 67 3.85 21.90 -6.67
C MET A 67 5.21 21.56 -6.05
N PRO A 68 5.47 21.81 -4.75
CA PRO A 68 6.70 21.38 -4.12
C PRO A 68 6.96 19.87 -4.17
N MET A 69 5.93 19.04 -4.26
CA MET A 69 6.09 17.60 -4.45
C MET A 69 6.47 17.20 -5.88
N LEU A 70 6.08 18.01 -6.87
CA LEU A 70 6.30 17.73 -8.29
C LEU A 70 7.60 18.33 -8.84
N ARG A 71 8.22 19.25 -8.11
CA ARG A 71 9.31 20.13 -8.55
C ARG A 71 10.54 19.44 -9.13
N TYR A 72 10.81 18.21 -8.75
CA TYR A 72 12.03 17.52 -9.18
C TYR A 72 11.84 16.56 -10.36
N ILE A 73 10.60 16.24 -10.71
CA ILE A 73 10.28 15.21 -11.70
C ILE A 73 10.91 15.49 -13.05
N GLU A 74 10.97 16.75 -13.46
CA GLU A 74 11.58 17.18 -14.73
C GLU A 74 13.11 17.06 -14.75
N HIS A 75 13.74 16.93 -13.58
CA HIS A 75 15.19 16.76 -13.46
C HIS A 75 15.64 15.29 -13.55
N TRP A 76 14.73 14.34 -13.31
CA TRP A 76 15.03 12.92 -13.37
C TRP A 76 15.24 12.45 -14.81
N ASP A 77 16.02 11.38 -14.99
CA ASP A 77 16.23 10.82 -16.33
C ASP A 77 15.01 10.02 -16.79
N PHE A 78 14.33 9.34 -15.83
CA PHE A 78 13.07 8.65 -16.06
C PHE A 78 12.11 8.83 -14.88
N ALA A 79 10.86 9.15 -15.18
CA ALA A 79 9.73 9.07 -14.29
C ALA A 79 8.83 7.89 -14.72
N ILE A 80 8.50 7.00 -13.81
CA ILE A 80 7.69 5.82 -14.11
C ILE A 80 6.50 5.80 -13.15
N THR A 81 5.31 5.65 -13.70
CA THR A 81 4.06 5.50 -12.96
C THR A 81 3.46 4.11 -13.19
N PHE A 82 2.43 3.75 -12.43
CA PHE A 82 1.87 2.40 -12.45
C PHE A 82 0.79 2.20 -13.50
N THR A 83 0.08 3.27 -13.86
CA THR A 83 -1.02 3.21 -14.83
C THR A 83 -1.01 4.40 -15.79
N PRO A 84 -1.66 4.28 -16.97
CA PRO A 84 -1.82 5.39 -17.91
C PRO A 84 -2.52 6.61 -17.29
N GLU A 85 -3.51 6.40 -16.43
CA GLU A 85 -4.25 7.48 -15.77
C GLU A 85 -3.34 8.28 -14.83
N GLN A 86 -2.42 7.60 -14.15
CA GLN A 86 -1.42 8.26 -13.32
C GLN A 86 -0.47 9.12 -14.17
N ALA A 87 -0.05 8.63 -15.32
CA ALA A 87 0.77 9.41 -16.25
C ALA A 87 0.01 10.65 -16.77
N GLN A 88 -1.24 10.51 -17.15
CA GLN A 88 -2.09 11.63 -17.59
C GLN A 88 -2.26 12.66 -16.49
N ARG A 89 -2.49 12.22 -15.25
CA ARG A 89 -2.61 13.11 -14.09
C ARG A 89 -1.35 13.92 -13.85
N LEU A 90 -0.19 13.30 -13.96
CA LEU A 90 1.09 13.99 -13.85
C LEU A 90 1.22 15.08 -14.91
N MET A 91 0.90 14.77 -16.16
CA MET A 91 0.92 15.74 -17.26
C MET A 91 -0.11 16.87 -17.11
N SER A 92 -1.28 16.60 -16.55
CA SER A 92 -2.32 17.61 -16.30
C SER A 92 -1.90 18.70 -15.29
N HIS A 93 -0.92 18.39 -14.42
CA HIS A 93 -0.29 19.37 -13.54
C HIS A 93 0.80 20.21 -14.25
N GLY A 94 0.94 20.10 -15.56
CA GLY A 94 1.91 20.84 -16.36
C GLY A 94 3.34 20.28 -16.27
N ILE A 95 3.54 19.15 -15.63
CA ILE A 95 4.86 18.52 -15.48
C ILE A 95 5.25 17.82 -16.79
N LYS A 96 6.45 18.11 -17.27
CA LYS A 96 7.00 17.56 -18.52
C LYS A 96 8.28 16.77 -18.24
N PRO A 97 8.16 15.54 -17.73
CA PRO A 97 9.33 14.72 -17.46
C PRO A 97 10.09 14.46 -18.75
N LYS A 98 11.43 14.37 -18.68
CA LYS A 98 12.29 14.05 -19.83
C LYS A 98 11.87 12.76 -20.52
N LYS A 99 11.53 11.75 -19.71
CA LYS A 99 10.95 10.49 -20.16
C LYS A 99 9.94 10.02 -19.12
N LEU A 100 8.73 9.74 -19.56
CA LEU A 100 7.65 9.20 -18.76
C LEU A 100 7.31 7.78 -19.22
N GLY A 101 7.40 6.83 -18.32
CA GLY A 101 7.03 5.45 -18.55
C GLY A 101 5.78 5.04 -17.75
N VAL A 102 5.10 4.03 -18.25
CA VAL A 102 4.01 3.35 -17.50
C VAL A 102 4.40 1.89 -17.38
N ILE A 103 4.64 1.44 -16.15
CA ILE A 103 4.98 0.05 -15.86
C ILE A 103 4.07 -0.42 -14.71
N PRO A 104 3.09 -1.28 -14.97
CA PRO A 104 2.26 -1.86 -13.92
C PRO A 104 3.09 -2.68 -12.92
N HIS A 105 2.57 -2.80 -11.70
CA HIS A 105 3.17 -3.72 -10.74
C HIS A 105 3.14 -5.16 -11.27
N GLY A 106 4.26 -5.84 -11.14
CA GLY A 106 4.36 -7.26 -11.43
C GLY A 106 3.68 -8.12 -10.38
N LEU A 107 3.25 -9.30 -10.79
CA LEU A 107 2.67 -10.32 -9.92
C LEU A 107 3.44 -11.63 -10.12
N ASP A 108 3.85 -12.25 -9.02
CA ASP A 108 4.41 -13.60 -9.05
C ASP A 108 3.28 -14.61 -9.29
N GLN A 109 3.11 -15.03 -10.54
CA GLN A 109 2.05 -15.95 -10.94
C GLN A 109 2.19 -17.35 -10.31
N GLY A 110 3.37 -17.73 -9.85
CA GLY A 110 3.58 -18.97 -9.10
C GLY A 110 2.92 -18.93 -7.72
N LYS A 111 2.86 -17.76 -7.11
CA LYS A 111 2.22 -17.55 -5.80
C LYS A 111 0.78 -17.06 -5.89
N PHE A 112 0.49 -16.23 -6.88
CA PHE A 112 -0.81 -15.60 -7.06
C PHE A 112 -1.47 -16.10 -8.33
N HIS A 113 -2.29 -17.11 -8.21
CA HIS A 113 -3.05 -17.72 -9.29
C HIS A 113 -4.48 -17.99 -8.84
N VAL A 114 -5.38 -18.19 -9.77
CA VAL A 114 -6.77 -18.52 -9.47
C VAL A 114 -6.83 -19.89 -8.79
N ILE A 115 -7.47 -19.93 -7.63
CA ILE A 115 -7.78 -21.16 -6.88
C ILE A 115 -9.30 -21.32 -6.89
N GLU A 116 -9.76 -22.57 -7.01
CA GLU A 116 -11.18 -22.89 -6.89
C GLU A 116 -11.74 -22.35 -5.57
N ARG A 117 -12.94 -21.71 -5.63
CA ARG A 117 -13.55 -21.01 -4.50
C ARG A 117 -13.65 -21.87 -3.25
N ASP A 118 -14.17 -23.08 -3.40
CA ASP A 118 -14.43 -23.98 -2.27
C ASP A 118 -13.12 -24.54 -1.68
N GLU A 119 -12.11 -24.75 -2.54
CA GLU A 119 -10.77 -25.11 -2.10
C GLU A 119 -10.12 -23.97 -1.30
N ALA A 120 -10.19 -22.74 -1.80
CA ALA A 120 -9.67 -21.57 -1.09
C ALA A 120 -10.35 -21.37 0.27
N ARG A 121 -11.68 -21.53 0.34
CA ARG A 121 -12.43 -21.44 1.60
C ARG A 121 -12.02 -22.53 2.59
N LYS A 122 -11.87 -23.77 2.14
CA LYS A 122 -11.39 -24.90 2.97
C LYS A 122 -10.01 -24.62 3.55
N ARG A 123 -9.08 -24.13 2.71
CA ARG A 123 -7.72 -23.77 3.16
C ARG A 123 -7.70 -22.67 4.23
N LEU A 124 -8.65 -21.75 4.15
CA LEU A 124 -8.79 -20.62 5.08
C LEU A 124 -9.70 -20.93 6.28
N GLY A 125 -10.32 -22.10 6.34
CA GLY A 125 -11.29 -22.46 7.38
C GLY A 125 -12.57 -21.64 7.30
N LEU A 126 -12.95 -21.17 6.10
CA LEU A 126 -14.16 -20.38 5.88
C LEU A 126 -15.33 -21.27 5.45
N PRO A 127 -16.58 -20.92 5.84
CA PRO A 127 -17.78 -21.67 5.47
C PRO A 127 -18.02 -21.62 3.95
N LEU A 128 -18.51 -22.75 3.39
CA LEU A 128 -18.73 -22.89 1.95
C LEU A 128 -20.06 -22.26 1.49
N ASP A 129 -21.03 -22.21 2.38
CA ASP A 129 -22.42 -21.81 2.15
C ASP A 129 -22.71 -20.34 2.44
N LYS A 130 -21.80 -19.62 3.09
CA LYS A 130 -21.97 -18.22 3.44
C LYS A 130 -21.69 -17.26 2.29
N PHE A 131 -22.39 -16.14 2.26
CA PHE A 131 -22.03 -14.99 1.48
C PHE A 131 -20.91 -14.21 2.18
N ILE A 132 -19.71 -14.20 1.60
CA ILE A 132 -18.53 -13.62 2.25
C ILE A 132 -18.22 -12.24 1.65
N VAL A 133 -18.24 -11.22 2.51
CA VAL A 133 -17.67 -9.91 2.22
C VAL A 133 -16.23 -9.89 2.72
N PHE A 134 -15.27 -9.61 1.83
CA PHE A 134 -13.85 -9.67 2.12
C PHE A 134 -13.20 -8.29 2.13
N ASN A 135 -12.35 -8.01 3.13
CA ASN A 135 -11.45 -6.87 3.12
C ASN A 135 -10.04 -7.29 3.57
N GLY A 136 -9.06 -7.17 2.66
CA GLY A 136 -7.64 -7.53 2.87
C GLY A 136 -6.72 -6.34 3.12
N ASN A 137 -7.23 -5.21 3.58
CA ASN A 137 -6.38 -4.06 3.93
C ASN A 137 -5.71 -4.24 5.30
N ARG A 138 -4.63 -3.50 5.52
CA ARG A 138 -4.07 -3.34 6.86
C ARG A 138 -5.02 -2.54 7.76
N ASN A 139 -5.17 -2.92 9.02
CA ASN A 139 -5.98 -2.22 10.02
C ASN A 139 -5.32 -0.88 10.41
N GLN A 140 -5.61 0.16 9.64
CA GLN A 140 -5.10 1.52 9.81
C GLN A 140 -6.21 2.56 9.60
N PRO A 141 -6.18 3.74 10.26
CA PRO A 141 -7.23 4.76 10.16
C PRO A 141 -7.57 5.14 8.71
N ARG A 142 -6.57 5.35 7.85
CA ARG A 142 -6.76 5.72 6.44
C ARG A 142 -7.46 4.67 5.58
N LYS A 143 -7.55 3.41 6.06
CA LYS A 143 -8.22 2.31 5.36
C LYS A 143 -9.70 2.18 5.74
N LEU A 144 -10.16 3.02 6.66
CA LEU A 144 -11.56 3.16 7.04
C LEU A 144 -12.24 1.81 7.35
N ILE A 145 -11.56 0.95 8.13
CA ILE A 145 -12.08 -0.38 8.49
C ILE A 145 -13.36 -0.25 9.31
N ASP A 146 -13.48 0.80 10.12
CA ASP A 146 -14.71 1.11 10.84
C ASP A 146 -15.89 1.33 9.90
N GLN A 147 -15.70 1.98 8.74
CA GLN A 147 -16.75 2.16 7.75
C GLN A 147 -17.11 0.82 7.08
N THR A 148 -16.12 -0.04 6.81
CA THR A 148 -16.39 -1.41 6.32
C THR A 148 -17.26 -2.17 7.30
N ILE A 149 -16.94 -2.13 8.60
CA ILE A 149 -17.69 -2.81 9.66
C ILE A 149 -19.11 -2.24 9.79
N LYS A 150 -19.25 -0.91 9.82
CA LYS A 150 -20.56 -0.23 9.89
C LYS A 150 -21.46 -0.57 8.71
N ALA A 151 -20.89 -0.53 7.48
CA ALA A 151 -21.62 -0.87 6.26
C ALA A 151 -22.03 -2.35 6.24
N PHE A 152 -21.13 -3.25 6.64
CA PHE A 152 -21.44 -4.67 6.74
C PHE A 152 -22.53 -4.93 7.81
N ALA A 153 -22.46 -4.31 8.96
CA ALA A 153 -23.46 -4.49 10.03
C ALA A 153 -24.86 -4.04 9.57
N GLU A 154 -24.94 -2.97 8.77
CA GLU A 154 -26.21 -2.53 8.17
C GLU A 154 -26.70 -3.52 7.12
N PHE A 155 -25.81 -4.00 6.26
CA PHE A 155 -26.13 -4.97 5.22
C PHE A 155 -26.59 -6.32 5.79
N ALA A 156 -25.94 -6.79 6.86
CA ALA A 156 -26.07 -8.16 7.37
C ALA A 156 -27.08 -8.29 8.53
N LYS A 157 -27.73 -7.21 8.96
CA LYS A 157 -28.65 -7.24 10.11
C LYS A 157 -29.76 -8.29 9.98
N ASP A 158 -30.30 -8.43 8.77
CA ASP A 158 -31.38 -9.35 8.44
C ASP A 158 -30.92 -10.55 7.58
N LYS A 159 -29.60 -10.84 7.53
CA LYS A 159 -29.02 -11.91 6.71
C LYS A 159 -28.20 -12.86 7.55
N GLU A 160 -28.72 -14.08 7.73
CA GLU A 160 -28.06 -15.11 8.53
C GLU A 160 -26.84 -15.73 7.82
N ASP A 161 -26.87 -15.73 6.50
CA ASP A 161 -25.83 -16.29 5.63
C ASP A 161 -24.65 -15.35 5.35
N ALA A 162 -24.68 -14.09 5.80
CA ALA A 162 -23.62 -13.14 5.58
C ALA A 162 -22.46 -13.31 6.58
N LEU A 163 -21.21 -13.23 6.07
CA LEU A 163 -19.97 -13.29 6.85
C LEU A 163 -19.02 -12.16 6.40
N LEU A 164 -18.49 -11.39 7.34
CA LEU A 164 -17.37 -10.47 7.10
C LEU A 164 -16.06 -11.22 7.35
N TYR A 165 -15.21 -11.30 6.33
CA TYR A 165 -13.86 -11.83 6.46
C TYR A 165 -12.83 -10.71 6.35
N LEU A 166 -12.09 -10.46 7.43
CA LEU A 166 -11.04 -9.45 7.51
C LEU A 166 -9.66 -10.11 7.59
N ASN A 167 -8.89 -10.00 6.50
CA ASN A 167 -7.51 -10.48 6.47
C ASN A 167 -6.57 -9.37 6.92
N MET A 168 -6.51 -9.15 8.23
CA MET A 168 -5.73 -8.08 8.87
C MET A 168 -5.47 -8.38 10.34
N GLY A 169 -4.53 -7.65 10.96
CA GLY A 169 -4.29 -7.74 12.40
C GLY A 169 -5.49 -7.22 13.21
N GLU A 170 -5.90 -7.98 14.22
CA GLU A 170 -6.99 -7.63 15.14
C GLU A 170 -6.75 -6.28 15.82
N LYS A 171 -5.51 -6.07 16.28
CA LYS A 171 -5.04 -4.82 16.86
C LYS A 171 -3.77 -4.40 16.13
N ASP A 172 -3.84 -3.27 15.44
CA ASP A 172 -2.69 -2.67 14.76
C ASP A 172 -2.69 -1.16 15.09
N LEU A 173 -2.60 -0.30 14.11
CA LEU A 173 -2.70 1.16 14.27
C LEU A 173 -4.15 1.68 14.22
N GLY A 174 -5.12 0.81 13.94
CA GLY A 174 -6.54 1.14 13.78
C GLY A 174 -7.39 0.76 14.99
N TRP A 175 -8.38 -0.07 14.75
CA TRP A 175 -9.43 -0.41 15.71
C TRP A 175 -9.24 -1.79 16.33
N ALA A 176 -9.81 -2.01 17.51
CA ALA A 176 -10.09 -3.35 18.04
C ALA A 176 -11.27 -3.92 17.23
N ILE A 177 -10.98 -4.77 16.26
CA ILE A 177 -11.91 -5.18 15.21
C ILE A 177 -13.12 -5.91 15.79
N THR A 178 -12.89 -6.94 16.61
CA THR A 178 -13.96 -7.76 17.17
C THR A 178 -14.90 -6.92 18.03
N GLU A 179 -14.35 -6.09 18.91
CA GLU A 179 -15.14 -5.21 19.79
C GLU A 179 -15.99 -4.21 18.99
N LEU A 180 -15.40 -3.60 17.98
CA LEU A 180 -16.10 -2.66 17.10
C LEU A 180 -17.22 -3.37 16.33
N PHE A 181 -16.93 -4.56 15.78
CA PHE A 181 -17.88 -5.34 15.02
C PHE A 181 -19.10 -5.74 15.89
N GLU A 182 -18.86 -6.30 17.06
CA GLU A 182 -19.94 -6.68 17.99
C GLU A 182 -20.80 -5.47 18.39
N THR A 183 -20.15 -4.34 18.66
CA THR A 183 -20.83 -3.10 19.02
C THR A 183 -21.75 -2.62 17.89
N GLU A 184 -21.25 -2.60 16.67
CA GLU A 184 -22.01 -2.12 15.52
C GLU A 184 -23.15 -3.07 15.11
N MET A 185 -22.98 -4.39 15.28
CA MET A 185 -24.04 -5.38 15.06
C MET A 185 -25.15 -5.23 16.10
N ARG A 186 -24.82 -5.22 17.40
CA ARG A 186 -25.80 -5.08 18.49
C ARG A 186 -26.55 -3.76 18.42
N ARG A 187 -25.87 -2.67 18.03
CA ARG A 187 -26.50 -1.35 17.83
C ARG A 187 -27.63 -1.37 16.79
N ARG A 188 -27.59 -2.32 15.85
CA ARG A 188 -28.60 -2.52 14.81
C ARG A 188 -29.59 -3.64 15.14
N GLY A 189 -29.55 -4.16 16.38
CA GLY A 189 -30.40 -5.26 16.80
C GLY A 189 -30.03 -6.62 16.18
N ALA A 190 -28.84 -6.75 15.61
CA ALA A 190 -28.39 -7.96 14.95
C ALA A 190 -27.47 -8.80 15.84
N ASP A 191 -27.54 -10.12 15.69
CA ASP A 191 -26.63 -11.04 16.36
C ASP A 191 -25.27 -11.05 15.64
N PRO A 192 -24.15 -10.75 16.33
CA PRO A 192 -22.81 -10.82 15.76
C PRO A 192 -22.28 -12.25 15.60
N THR A 193 -22.91 -13.24 16.21
CA THR A 193 -22.42 -14.63 16.28
C THR A 193 -22.21 -15.20 14.87
N ALA A 194 -21.05 -15.82 14.65
CA ALA A 194 -20.66 -16.47 13.40
C ALA A 194 -20.75 -15.57 12.13
N LYS A 195 -20.70 -14.24 12.30
CA LYS A 195 -20.73 -13.27 11.19
C LYS A 195 -19.41 -12.53 10.97
N LEU A 196 -18.38 -12.82 11.77
CA LEU A 196 -17.04 -12.27 11.62
C LEU A 196 -16.00 -13.40 11.57
N ALA A 197 -15.07 -13.30 10.62
CA ALA A 197 -13.82 -14.06 10.58
C ALA A 197 -12.65 -13.08 10.44
N VAL A 198 -11.63 -13.23 11.27
CA VAL A 198 -10.39 -12.45 11.22
C VAL A 198 -9.24 -13.44 11.09
N THR A 199 -8.29 -13.16 10.19
CA THR A 199 -7.12 -14.03 10.02
C THR A 199 -6.27 -14.01 11.29
N PRO A 200 -6.06 -15.17 11.96
CA PRO A 200 -5.28 -15.21 13.19
C PRO A 200 -3.80 -14.91 12.92
N GLY A 201 -3.13 -14.31 13.90
CA GLY A 201 -1.67 -14.19 13.94
C GLY A 201 -1.04 -13.17 12.98
N ILE A 202 -1.82 -12.37 12.24
CA ILE A 202 -1.27 -11.28 11.45
C ILE A 202 -0.77 -10.17 12.38
N ASN A 203 0.56 -10.01 12.43
CA ASN A 203 1.20 -8.94 13.20
C ASN A 203 2.17 -8.16 12.31
N TYR A 204 1.74 -7.01 11.83
CA TYR A 204 2.55 -6.14 10.98
C TYR A 204 3.70 -5.44 11.72
N MET A 205 3.68 -5.42 13.05
CA MET A 205 4.76 -4.85 13.88
C MET A 205 5.95 -5.80 14.03
N ALA A 206 5.74 -7.10 13.74
CA ALA A 206 6.77 -8.13 13.83
C ALA A 206 7.39 -8.48 12.46
N ALA A 207 7.03 -7.80 11.38
CA ALA A 207 7.69 -7.97 10.09
C ALA A 207 9.11 -7.38 10.16
N PRO A 208 10.13 -8.12 9.74
CA PRO A 208 11.53 -7.68 9.78
C PRO A 208 11.80 -6.48 8.87
#